data_14c57b17e6001361a06f97e851dee9dc
#
_entry.id   14c57b17e6001361a06f97e851dee9dc
#
_cell.length_a   1.000
_cell.length_b   1.000
_cell.length_c   1.000
_cell.angle_alpha   90.00
_cell.angle_beta   90.00
_cell.angle_gamma   90.00
#
_symmetry.space_group_name_H-M   'P 1'
#
loop_
_entity.id
_entity.type
_entity.pdbx_description
1 polymer ?
#
loop_
_entity_poly.entity_id
_entity_poly.type
_entity_poly.pdbx_seq_one_letter_code
_entity_poly.pdbx_strand_id
1 'polypeptide(L)'
;QMDTLRKAVTLGSIVKSPNYYENRPGILKGQGDVDDFMDTYAQVSGPEKLQSIYAFISLIASLGISALAGMLHGANMAVQILSTSLLVAVPASYFVSLTRPAALLERRLHMVGSVICGWQGVKKLCGKAVVPLRDEDMFPEGTTKLNGVKFYGTRTPDEIASVTASLIEEAGGGLVNVFRTLLTRREGELLPVEDFRNYGVGGIGGIIRGDPVLLGTLDFMQDMGVSVPDGTMVNQAVYAAIDGELCAVVAISYAKMRSSAAGLVSLIASKRLTPLMLTRDFMLTESFLGSKFSVKTRRMVFPDQETRDALSAVTADPEADVLAMTTRQDLASTVYCITGSGALRSACLLGNAIHIVGGVLGLLIMLAVAYLGSAQLLTPINILLYQLVWM
;
A
#
# COMPACT_ATOMS: atom_id res chain seq x y z
N GLN A 1 -22.04 10.79 4.13
CA GLN A 1 -20.88 10.03 3.56
C GLN A 1 -19.84 10.96 2.93
N MET A 2 -20.22 11.98 2.15
CA MET A 2 -19.26 12.91 1.52
C MET A 2 -18.43 13.70 2.54
N ASP A 3 -19.01 14.17 3.64
CA ASP A 3 -18.25 14.91 4.69
C ASP A 3 -17.30 13.99 5.47
N THR A 4 -17.62 12.71 5.57
CA THR A 4 -16.71 11.72 6.18
C THR A 4 -15.57 11.38 5.24
N LEU A 5 -15.80 11.39 3.93
CA LEU A 5 -14.79 11.15 2.91
C LEU A 5 -13.79 12.31 2.78
N ARG A 6 -14.22 13.57 2.98
CA ARG A 6 -13.33 14.73 2.98
C ARG A 6 -12.28 14.75 4.10
N LYS A 7 -12.49 13.99 5.16
CA LYS A 7 -11.54 13.80 6.26
C LYS A 7 -10.68 12.54 6.11
N ALA A 8 -10.87 11.78 5.04
CA ALA A 8 -10.13 10.54 4.82
C ALA A 8 -8.70 10.83 4.36
N VAL A 9 -7.79 9.93 4.72
CA VAL A 9 -6.42 9.92 4.18
C VAL A 9 -6.48 9.45 2.74
N THR A 10 -5.97 10.27 1.82
CA THR A 10 -5.92 9.93 0.41
C THR A 10 -4.61 9.23 0.07
N LEU A 11 -4.68 8.19 -0.74
CA LEU A 11 -3.53 7.65 -1.44
C LEU A 11 -3.27 8.54 -2.64
N GLY A 12 -2.34 9.44 -2.49
CA GLY A 12 -1.88 10.30 -3.56
C GLY A 12 -1.19 9.51 -4.67
N SER A 13 -1.14 10.08 -5.84
CA SER A 13 -0.47 9.53 -6.98
C SER A 13 1.05 9.57 -6.84
N ILE A 14 1.59 8.99 -7.77
CA ILE A 14 2.92 8.71 -8.19
C ILE A 14 3.68 10.00 -8.43
N VAL A 15 4.50 10.38 -7.51
CA VAL A 15 5.63 11.24 -7.81
C VAL A 15 6.63 10.36 -8.57
N LYS A 16 7.03 10.76 -9.76
CA LYS A 16 8.20 10.18 -10.41
C LYS A 16 9.36 10.41 -9.47
N SER A 17 9.75 9.37 -8.75
CA SER A 17 10.92 9.43 -7.90
C SER A 17 12.11 9.82 -8.80
N PRO A 18 12.79 10.94 -8.54
CA PRO A 18 13.98 11.25 -9.29
C PRO A 18 14.99 10.13 -9.02
N ASN A 19 15.35 9.39 -10.04
CA ASN A 19 16.48 8.47 -10.22
C ASN A 19 16.98 7.57 -9.08
N TYR A 20 16.45 7.65 -7.86
CA TYR A 20 16.97 6.95 -6.69
C TYR A 20 16.67 5.46 -6.65
N TYR A 21 15.53 5.00 -7.20
CA TYR A 21 15.11 3.61 -7.13
C TYR A 21 14.57 3.13 -8.48
N GLU A 22 15.46 2.81 -9.41
CA GLU A 22 15.14 2.13 -10.68
C GLU A 22 13.99 2.79 -11.48
N ASN A 23 13.84 4.12 -11.44
CA ASN A 23 12.75 4.87 -12.09
C ASN A 23 11.33 4.36 -11.77
N ARG A 24 11.12 3.78 -10.59
CA ARG A 24 9.79 3.33 -10.17
C ARG A 24 8.98 4.47 -9.61
N PRO A 25 7.68 4.51 -9.91
CA PRO A 25 6.79 5.49 -9.31
C PRO A 25 6.64 5.23 -7.81
N GLY A 26 6.60 6.31 -7.01
CA GLY A 26 6.27 6.26 -5.58
C GLY A 26 4.76 6.35 -5.35
N ILE A 27 4.21 5.55 -4.44
CA ILE A 27 2.82 5.65 -3.99
C ILE A 27 2.83 6.33 -2.62
N LEU A 28 2.25 7.52 -2.56
CA LEU A 28 2.28 8.38 -1.39
C LEU A 28 0.96 8.37 -0.63
N LYS A 29 1.04 8.59 0.65
CA LYS A 29 -0.06 8.84 1.57
C LYS A 29 -0.11 10.33 1.90
N GLY A 30 -1.29 10.94 1.83
CA GLY A 30 -1.47 12.34 2.15
C GLY A 30 -2.93 12.68 2.43
N GLN A 31 -3.17 13.90 2.88
CA GLN A 31 -4.51 14.49 2.91
C GLN A 31 -4.68 15.27 1.62
N GLY A 32 -5.76 15.07 0.90
CA GLY A 32 -6.01 15.73 -0.36
C GLY A 32 -7.48 16.04 -0.61
N ASP A 33 -7.74 16.91 -1.56
CA ASP A 33 -9.08 17.19 -2.04
C ASP A 33 -9.56 16.07 -2.95
N VAL A 34 -10.85 15.80 -2.89
CA VAL A 34 -11.49 14.64 -3.54
C VAL A 34 -12.56 15.05 -4.54
N ASP A 35 -12.53 16.28 -5.01
CA ASP A 35 -13.59 16.84 -5.84
C ASP A 35 -13.85 16.00 -7.11
N ASP A 36 -12.81 15.55 -7.80
CA ASP A 36 -12.94 14.74 -9.02
C ASP A 36 -13.04 13.22 -8.77
N PHE A 37 -13.06 12.78 -7.50
CA PHE A 37 -13.05 11.35 -7.19
C PHE A 37 -14.24 10.60 -7.75
N MET A 38 -15.45 11.16 -7.60
CA MET A 38 -16.69 10.49 -8.03
C MET A 38 -16.80 10.43 -9.56
N ASP A 39 -16.36 11.45 -10.27
CA ASP A 39 -16.35 11.47 -11.72
C ASP A 39 -15.37 10.44 -12.28
N THR A 40 -14.20 10.31 -11.67
CA THR A 40 -13.21 9.29 -12.03
C THR A 40 -13.69 7.88 -11.64
N TYR A 41 -14.37 7.74 -10.50
CA TYR A 41 -14.94 6.46 -10.04
C TYR A 41 -16.01 5.92 -11.00
N ALA A 42 -16.86 6.79 -11.55
CA ALA A 42 -17.95 6.41 -12.44
C ALA A 42 -17.52 6.08 -13.88
N GLN A 43 -16.26 6.27 -14.23
CA GLN A 43 -15.77 6.00 -15.59
C GLN A 43 -15.80 4.51 -15.93
N VAL A 44 -16.23 4.20 -17.15
CA VAL A 44 -16.27 2.82 -17.69
C VAL A 44 -14.87 2.21 -17.70
N SER A 45 -14.72 1.03 -17.15
CA SER A 45 -13.43 0.34 -17.05
C SER A 45 -12.92 -0.15 -18.42
N GLY A 46 -11.59 -0.28 -18.55
CA GLY A 46 -10.99 -0.86 -19.74
C GLY A 46 -11.46 -2.30 -20.03
N PRO A 47 -11.54 -3.20 -19.04
CA PRO A 47 -12.12 -4.53 -19.19
C PRO A 47 -13.57 -4.53 -19.68
N GLU A 48 -14.44 -3.61 -19.23
CA GLU A 48 -15.81 -3.45 -19.69
C GLU A 48 -15.87 -3.01 -21.16
N LYS A 49 -15.02 -2.04 -21.54
CA LYS A 49 -14.88 -1.62 -22.94
C LYS A 49 -14.48 -2.79 -23.84
N LEU A 50 -13.53 -3.63 -23.39
CA LEU A 50 -13.12 -4.82 -24.13
C LEU A 50 -14.28 -5.82 -24.30
N GLN A 51 -15.06 -6.06 -23.24
CA GLN A 51 -16.24 -6.91 -23.29
C GLN A 51 -17.29 -6.38 -24.25
N SER A 52 -17.55 -5.07 -24.24
CA SER A 52 -18.52 -4.43 -25.15
C SER A 52 -18.09 -4.56 -26.61
N ILE A 53 -16.81 -4.36 -26.92
CA ILE A 53 -16.27 -4.52 -28.27
C ILE A 53 -16.39 -5.99 -28.71
N TYR A 54 -16.04 -6.93 -27.84
CA TYR A 54 -16.19 -8.35 -28.12
C TYR A 54 -17.64 -8.77 -28.36
N ALA A 55 -18.58 -8.29 -27.53
CA ALA A 55 -20.01 -8.57 -27.70
C ALA A 55 -20.52 -8.09 -29.07
N PHE A 56 -20.10 -6.89 -29.51
CA PHE A 56 -20.47 -6.37 -30.83
C PHE A 56 -19.88 -7.21 -31.98
N ILE A 57 -18.61 -7.60 -31.89
CA ILE A 57 -17.96 -8.47 -32.89
C ILE A 57 -18.64 -9.84 -32.94
N SER A 58 -18.96 -10.41 -31.78
CA SER A 58 -19.61 -11.73 -31.69
C SER A 58 -21.04 -11.73 -32.26
N LEU A 59 -21.76 -10.62 -32.11
CA LEU A 59 -23.07 -10.41 -32.74
C LEU A 59 -22.96 -10.45 -34.27
N ILE A 60 -22.03 -9.67 -34.83
CA ILE A 60 -21.81 -9.64 -36.28
C ILE A 60 -21.42 -11.03 -36.80
N ALA A 61 -20.50 -11.74 -36.10
CA ALA A 61 -20.09 -13.08 -36.47
C ALA A 61 -21.27 -14.06 -36.40
N SER A 62 -22.10 -14.01 -35.38
CA SER A 62 -23.30 -14.84 -35.24
C SER A 62 -24.30 -14.61 -36.38
N LEU A 63 -24.51 -13.37 -36.79
CA LEU A 63 -25.34 -13.03 -37.95
C LEU A 63 -24.76 -13.59 -39.26
N GLY A 64 -23.44 -13.48 -39.44
CA GLY A 64 -22.76 -14.04 -40.62
C GLY A 64 -22.88 -15.58 -40.71
N ILE A 65 -22.66 -16.29 -39.59
CA ILE A 65 -22.80 -17.74 -39.49
C ILE A 65 -24.26 -18.16 -39.75
N SER A 66 -25.23 -17.43 -39.23
CA SER A 66 -26.67 -17.66 -39.45
C SER A 66 -27.05 -17.48 -40.92
N ALA A 67 -26.56 -16.40 -41.58
CA ALA A 67 -26.80 -16.20 -43.00
C ALA A 67 -26.23 -17.34 -43.86
N LEU A 68 -25.01 -17.80 -43.53
CA LEU A 68 -24.42 -18.97 -44.22
C LEU A 68 -25.28 -20.22 -44.05
N ALA A 69 -25.75 -20.51 -42.84
CA ALA A 69 -26.63 -21.64 -42.56
C ALA A 69 -27.95 -21.53 -43.34
N GLY A 70 -28.51 -20.33 -43.45
CA GLY A 70 -29.72 -20.07 -44.23
C GLY A 70 -29.57 -20.29 -45.71
N MET A 71 -28.43 -19.91 -46.27
CA MET A 71 -28.10 -20.17 -47.68
C MET A 71 -27.89 -21.65 -47.99
N LEU A 72 -27.31 -22.42 -47.07
CA LEU A 72 -26.96 -23.84 -47.28
C LEU A 72 -28.14 -24.77 -46.94
N HIS A 73 -28.89 -24.47 -45.87
CA HIS A 73 -29.81 -25.43 -45.25
C HIS A 73 -31.22 -24.83 -45.00
N GLY A 74 -31.46 -23.60 -45.41
CA GLY A 74 -32.76 -22.93 -45.31
C GLY A 74 -33.01 -22.17 -43.99
N ALA A 75 -34.15 -21.44 -43.96
CA ALA A 75 -34.47 -20.46 -42.93
C ALA A 75 -34.57 -21.04 -41.52
N ASN A 76 -35.11 -22.26 -41.35
CA ASN A 76 -35.22 -22.90 -40.04
C ASN A 76 -33.85 -23.14 -39.39
N MET A 77 -32.88 -23.58 -40.21
CA MET A 77 -31.51 -23.78 -39.72
C MET A 77 -30.85 -22.42 -39.38
N ALA A 78 -31.11 -21.40 -40.16
CA ALA A 78 -30.58 -20.05 -39.89
C ALA A 78 -31.02 -19.52 -38.50
N VAL A 79 -32.30 -19.68 -38.16
CA VAL A 79 -32.82 -19.22 -36.83
C VAL A 79 -32.24 -20.04 -35.67
N GLN A 80 -32.11 -21.37 -35.86
CA GLN A 80 -31.50 -22.25 -34.85
C GLN A 80 -30.02 -21.89 -34.62
N ILE A 81 -29.26 -21.70 -35.69
CA ILE A 81 -27.85 -21.29 -35.60
C ILE A 81 -27.72 -19.88 -34.98
N LEU A 82 -28.57 -18.94 -35.34
CA LEU A 82 -28.51 -17.58 -34.74
C LEU A 82 -28.73 -17.64 -33.23
N SER A 83 -29.81 -18.29 -32.79
CA SER A 83 -30.14 -18.36 -31.37
C SER A 83 -29.04 -19.09 -30.57
N THR A 84 -28.51 -20.19 -31.10
CA THR A 84 -27.48 -20.97 -30.44
C THR A 84 -26.13 -20.26 -30.48
N SER A 85 -25.75 -19.64 -31.60
CA SER A 85 -24.48 -18.91 -31.71
C SER A 85 -24.41 -17.71 -30.76
N LEU A 86 -25.51 -16.98 -30.58
CA LEU A 86 -25.59 -15.89 -29.62
C LEU A 86 -25.39 -16.39 -28.17
N LEU A 87 -25.95 -17.54 -27.81
CA LEU A 87 -25.78 -18.13 -26.50
C LEU A 87 -24.33 -18.62 -26.27
N VAL A 88 -23.73 -19.23 -27.26
CA VAL A 88 -22.37 -19.82 -27.14
C VAL A 88 -21.28 -18.75 -27.27
N ALA A 89 -21.54 -17.69 -28.05
CA ALA A 89 -20.61 -16.55 -28.22
C ALA A 89 -20.37 -15.79 -26.92
N VAL A 90 -21.39 -15.74 -26.05
CA VAL A 90 -21.30 -15.06 -24.75
C VAL A 90 -21.47 -16.08 -23.63
N PRO A 91 -20.40 -16.80 -23.25
CA PRO A 91 -20.45 -17.76 -22.16
C PRO A 91 -20.90 -17.14 -20.83
N ALA A 92 -21.45 -17.94 -19.93
CA ALA A 92 -21.89 -17.48 -18.60
C ALA A 92 -20.79 -16.78 -17.79
N SER A 93 -19.53 -17.15 -18.03
CA SER A 93 -18.35 -16.44 -17.47
C SER A 93 -18.30 -14.94 -17.81
N TYR A 94 -18.93 -14.49 -18.90
CA TYR A 94 -19.03 -13.08 -19.25
C TYR A 94 -19.61 -12.24 -18.12
N PHE A 95 -20.70 -12.70 -17.50
CA PHE A 95 -21.40 -11.95 -16.46
C PHE A 95 -20.63 -11.95 -15.12
N VAL A 96 -19.80 -12.94 -14.85
CA VAL A 96 -19.11 -13.09 -13.57
C VAL A 96 -17.64 -12.68 -13.61
N SER A 97 -17.04 -12.60 -14.79
CA SER A 97 -15.60 -12.35 -14.96
C SER A 97 -15.10 -11.02 -14.42
N LEU A 98 -15.91 -9.98 -14.45
CA LEU A 98 -15.60 -8.66 -13.91
C LEU A 98 -16.30 -8.39 -12.58
N THR A 99 -17.59 -8.73 -12.49
CA THR A 99 -18.42 -8.38 -11.32
C THR A 99 -17.98 -9.10 -10.06
N ARG A 100 -17.66 -10.38 -10.13
CA ARG A 100 -17.26 -11.17 -8.96
C ARG A 100 -15.92 -10.74 -8.37
N PRO A 101 -14.84 -10.57 -9.14
CA PRO A 101 -13.58 -10.05 -8.60
C PRO A 101 -13.73 -8.64 -8.02
N ALA A 102 -14.48 -7.75 -8.69
CA ALA A 102 -14.74 -6.39 -8.20
C ALA A 102 -15.48 -6.40 -6.87
N ALA A 103 -16.59 -7.14 -6.76
CA ALA A 103 -17.37 -7.26 -5.52
C ALA A 103 -16.56 -7.89 -4.37
N LEU A 104 -15.69 -8.86 -4.65
CA LEU A 104 -14.80 -9.46 -3.64
C LEU A 104 -13.77 -8.45 -3.13
N LEU A 105 -13.19 -7.64 -4.01
CA LEU A 105 -12.25 -6.59 -3.63
C LEU A 105 -12.97 -5.50 -2.82
N GLU A 106 -14.10 -5.00 -3.33
CA GLU A 106 -14.91 -3.99 -2.65
C GLU A 106 -15.28 -4.41 -1.24
N ARG A 107 -15.76 -5.65 -1.05
CA ARG A 107 -16.07 -6.20 0.27
C ARG A 107 -14.84 -6.21 1.20
N ARG A 108 -13.66 -6.56 0.70
CA ARG A 108 -12.41 -6.55 1.49
C ARG A 108 -11.98 -5.15 1.85
N LEU A 109 -12.05 -4.22 0.91
CA LEU A 109 -11.71 -2.81 1.13
C LEU A 109 -12.68 -2.14 2.10
N HIS A 110 -13.97 -2.46 2.02
CA HIS A 110 -14.97 -1.96 2.95
C HIS A 110 -14.67 -2.37 4.40
N MET A 111 -14.17 -3.59 4.64
CA MET A 111 -13.78 -4.04 5.99
C MET A 111 -12.63 -3.23 6.59
N VAL A 112 -11.75 -2.68 5.77
CA VAL A 112 -10.64 -1.83 6.21
C VAL A 112 -10.92 -0.33 6.03
N GLY A 113 -12.15 0.02 5.65
CA GLY A 113 -12.57 1.40 5.47
C GLY A 113 -11.91 2.10 4.29
N SER A 114 -11.72 1.39 3.19
CA SER A 114 -11.01 1.91 2.02
C SER A 114 -11.86 1.82 0.75
N VAL A 115 -11.60 2.71 -0.20
CA VAL A 115 -12.19 2.70 -1.54
C VAL A 115 -11.15 3.12 -2.58
N ILE A 116 -11.14 2.46 -3.74
CA ILE A 116 -10.26 2.79 -4.86
C ILE A 116 -11.03 3.66 -5.84
N CYS A 117 -10.36 4.65 -6.45
CA CYS A 117 -10.92 5.57 -7.43
C CYS A 117 -11.18 4.86 -8.78
N GLY A 118 -12.16 3.98 -8.80
CA GLY A 118 -12.58 3.22 -9.97
C GLY A 118 -11.44 2.46 -10.66
N TRP A 119 -11.61 2.21 -11.94
CA TRP A 119 -10.61 1.48 -12.73
C TRP A 119 -9.32 2.28 -12.97
N GLN A 120 -9.40 3.61 -12.98
CA GLN A 120 -8.20 4.46 -13.11
C GLN A 120 -7.28 4.28 -11.91
N GLY A 121 -7.83 4.30 -10.70
CA GLY A 121 -7.08 4.00 -9.48
C GLY A 121 -6.47 2.59 -9.51
N VAL A 122 -7.26 1.57 -9.90
CA VAL A 122 -6.78 0.19 -10.06
C VAL A 122 -5.60 0.12 -11.03
N LYS A 123 -5.71 0.76 -12.19
CA LYS A 123 -4.68 0.75 -13.24
C LYS A 123 -3.37 1.39 -12.76
N LYS A 124 -3.45 2.51 -12.05
CA LYS A 124 -2.27 3.21 -11.52
C LYS A 124 -1.64 2.48 -10.34
N LEU A 125 -2.45 1.92 -9.41
CA LEU A 125 -1.97 1.20 -8.22
C LEU A 125 -1.41 -0.20 -8.51
N CYS A 126 -1.75 -0.84 -9.63
CA CYS A 126 -1.33 -2.22 -9.92
C CYS A 126 0.09 -2.37 -10.45
N GLY A 127 0.81 -1.30 -10.69
CA GLY A 127 2.16 -1.27 -11.25
C GLY A 127 3.27 -1.70 -10.26
N LYS A 128 4.51 -1.66 -10.73
CA LYS A 128 5.69 -1.67 -9.85
C LYS A 128 5.83 -0.30 -9.22
N ALA A 129 5.95 -0.25 -7.90
CA ALA A 129 6.04 1.00 -7.17
C ALA A 129 6.92 0.90 -5.93
N VAL A 130 7.46 2.06 -5.54
CA VAL A 130 8.09 2.27 -4.23
C VAL A 130 7.00 2.77 -3.28
N VAL A 131 6.97 2.24 -2.07
CA VAL A 131 6.03 2.64 -1.03
C VAL A 131 6.81 3.21 0.13
N PRO A 132 6.86 4.54 0.28
CA PRO A 132 7.48 5.18 1.43
C PRO A 132 6.71 4.83 2.71
N LEU A 133 7.45 4.43 3.73
CA LEU A 133 6.93 4.11 5.06
C LEU A 133 7.54 5.06 6.07
N ARG A 134 6.68 5.75 6.81
CA ARG A 134 7.04 6.63 7.91
C ARG A 134 6.84 5.92 9.25
N ASP A 135 7.28 6.57 10.33
CA ASP A 135 7.15 6.06 11.70
C ASP A 135 5.70 5.68 12.03
N GLU A 136 4.75 6.54 11.68
CA GLU A 136 3.30 6.39 11.92
C GLU A 136 2.68 5.21 11.17
N ASP A 137 3.23 4.81 10.04
CA ASP A 137 2.77 3.63 9.30
C ASP A 137 3.08 2.33 10.04
N MET A 138 4.22 2.31 10.74
CA MET A 138 4.70 1.16 11.51
C MET A 138 4.12 1.18 12.93
N PHE A 139 4.19 2.34 13.56
CA PHE A 139 3.77 2.59 14.93
C PHE A 139 2.85 3.82 14.98
N PRO A 140 1.54 3.65 14.72
CA PRO A 140 0.56 4.72 14.81
C PRO A 140 0.56 5.40 16.16
N GLU A 141 0.03 6.62 16.21
CA GLU A 141 -0.05 7.42 17.43
C GLU A 141 -0.61 6.62 18.62
N GLY A 142 0.01 6.77 19.78
CA GLY A 142 -0.35 6.05 21.00
C GLY A 142 0.21 4.63 21.12
N THR A 143 0.89 4.11 20.10
CA THR A 143 1.53 2.78 20.16
C THR A 143 2.96 2.82 20.67
N THR A 144 3.62 3.98 20.58
CA THR A 144 4.94 4.23 21.17
C THR A 144 4.75 4.95 22.49
N LYS A 145 5.27 4.40 23.59
CA LYS A 145 5.04 4.90 24.94
C LYS A 145 6.31 4.92 25.76
N LEU A 146 6.39 5.90 26.65
CA LEU A 146 7.37 5.95 27.71
C LEU A 146 7.11 4.81 28.72
N ASN A 147 8.06 3.91 28.88
CA ASN A 147 7.96 2.78 29.83
C ASN A 147 8.64 3.07 31.16
N GLY A 148 9.69 3.88 31.14
CA GLY A 148 10.42 4.31 32.34
C GLY A 148 11.62 5.16 31.98
N VAL A 149 12.11 5.90 32.98
CA VAL A 149 13.34 6.72 32.86
C VAL A 149 14.20 6.50 34.07
N LYS A 150 15.50 6.34 33.86
CA LYS A 150 16.51 6.34 34.91
C LYS A 150 17.53 7.44 34.61
N PHE A 151 17.74 8.31 35.57
CA PHE A 151 18.70 9.42 35.48
C PHE A 151 20.00 9.04 36.18
N TYR A 152 21.09 9.58 35.66
CA TYR A 152 22.46 9.37 36.15
C TYR A 152 23.18 10.70 36.24
N GLY A 153 24.27 10.72 37.01
CA GLY A 153 25.11 11.89 37.16
C GLY A 153 24.53 12.95 38.14
N THR A 154 25.00 14.17 38.02
CA THR A 154 24.69 15.28 38.94
C THR A 154 23.68 16.27 38.39
N ARG A 155 23.34 16.21 37.09
CA ARG A 155 22.37 17.11 36.46
C ARG A 155 20.95 16.83 36.93
N THR A 156 20.12 17.87 36.98
CA THR A 156 18.72 17.70 37.41
C THR A 156 17.89 16.92 36.38
N PRO A 157 16.92 16.10 36.81
CA PRO A 157 16.04 15.39 35.91
C PRO A 157 15.25 16.28 34.95
N ASP A 158 14.93 17.53 35.38
CA ASP A 158 14.16 18.48 34.61
C ASP A 158 15.02 19.12 33.49
N GLU A 159 16.30 19.39 33.79
CA GLU A 159 17.28 19.81 32.78
C GLU A 159 17.50 18.70 31.72
N ILE A 160 17.70 17.47 32.16
CA ILE A 160 17.89 16.33 31.24
C ILE A 160 16.66 16.11 30.38
N ALA A 161 15.44 16.25 30.94
CA ALA A 161 14.20 16.13 30.18
C ALA A 161 14.08 17.25 29.12
N SER A 162 14.46 18.48 29.50
CA SER A 162 14.44 19.62 28.57
C SER A 162 15.42 19.44 27.43
N VAL A 163 16.66 19.05 27.71
CA VAL A 163 17.71 18.85 26.72
C VAL A 163 17.37 17.69 25.76
N THR A 164 16.93 16.55 26.32
CA THR A 164 16.59 15.38 25.50
C THR A 164 15.35 15.58 24.63
N ALA A 165 14.31 16.22 25.19
CA ALA A 165 13.10 16.54 24.43
C ALA A 165 13.38 17.54 23.31
N SER A 166 14.23 18.54 23.53
CA SER A 166 14.61 19.52 22.52
C SER A 166 15.31 18.88 21.32
N LEU A 167 16.26 17.99 21.58
CA LEU A 167 16.98 17.29 20.50
C LEU A 167 16.07 16.34 19.71
N ILE A 168 15.13 15.66 20.37
CA ILE A 168 14.12 14.81 19.71
C ILE A 168 13.11 15.65 18.93
N GLU A 169 12.73 16.81 19.42
CA GLU A 169 11.83 17.74 18.72
C GLU A 169 12.45 18.19 17.40
N GLU A 170 13.75 18.53 17.40
CA GLU A 170 14.50 18.91 16.20
C GLU A 170 14.59 17.75 15.20
N ALA A 171 14.83 16.53 15.69
CA ALA A 171 14.85 15.33 14.85
C ALA A 171 13.48 15.02 14.23
N GLY A 172 12.39 15.29 14.97
CA GLY A 172 11.04 14.91 14.59
C GLY A 172 10.79 13.39 14.68
N GLY A 173 9.66 12.94 14.12
CA GLY A 173 9.31 11.53 14.04
C GLY A 173 8.55 10.97 15.24
N GLY A 174 8.47 9.64 15.34
CA GLY A 174 7.60 8.92 16.27
C GLY A 174 7.96 9.09 17.76
N LEU A 175 9.21 9.48 18.07
CA LEU A 175 9.67 9.68 19.45
C LEU A 175 9.23 11.01 20.07
N VAL A 176 8.86 12.00 19.27
CA VAL A 176 8.50 13.36 19.75
C VAL A 176 7.44 13.31 20.85
N ASN A 177 6.36 12.60 20.64
CA ASN A 177 5.27 12.51 21.64
C ASN A 177 5.70 11.83 22.95
N VAL A 178 6.64 10.89 22.88
CA VAL A 178 7.20 10.21 24.07
C VAL A 178 8.02 11.19 24.91
N PHE A 179 8.90 11.96 24.27
CA PHE A 179 9.76 12.93 24.96
C PHE A 179 9.02 14.19 25.40
N ARG A 180 8.00 14.63 24.64
CA ARG A 180 7.07 15.68 25.13
C ARG A 180 6.32 15.24 26.39
N THR A 181 5.93 13.97 26.48
CA THR A 181 5.32 13.41 27.69
C THR A 181 6.30 13.45 28.87
N LEU A 182 7.58 13.13 28.64
CA LEU A 182 8.62 13.23 29.65
C LEU A 182 8.84 14.69 30.09
N LEU A 183 8.94 15.60 29.12
CA LEU A 183 9.09 17.04 29.34
C LEU A 183 7.97 17.61 30.21
N THR A 184 6.71 17.33 29.83
CA THR A 184 5.53 17.78 30.57
C THR A 184 5.49 17.24 32.01
N ARG A 185 5.87 15.96 32.21
CA ARG A 185 5.92 15.36 33.55
C ARG A 185 6.99 15.96 34.44
N ARG A 186 7.97 16.61 33.86
CA ARG A 186 9.11 17.23 34.54
C ARG A 186 9.06 18.74 34.55
N GLU A 187 7.96 19.33 34.07
CA GLU A 187 7.78 20.81 33.99
C GLU A 187 8.95 21.50 33.27
N GLY A 188 9.60 20.81 32.32
CA GLY A 188 10.72 21.31 31.54
C GLY A 188 10.27 22.18 30.37
N GLU A 189 11.20 22.90 29.76
CA GLU A 189 11.00 23.76 28.61
C GLU A 189 11.84 23.28 27.41
N LEU A 190 11.36 23.55 26.20
CA LEU A 190 12.14 23.32 24.99
C LEU A 190 13.23 24.38 24.85
N LEU A 191 14.42 23.94 24.52
CA LEU A 191 15.63 24.75 24.38
C LEU A 191 16.05 24.79 22.90
N PRO A 192 16.68 25.87 22.44
CA PRO A 192 17.25 25.95 21.11
C PRO A 192 18.37 24.90 20.93
N VAL A 193 18.36 24.23 19.80
CA VAL A 193 19.38 23.25 19.41
C VAL A 193 20.26 23.85 18.33
N GLU A 194 21.57 23.82 18.53
CA GLU A 194 22.57 24.25 17.59
C GLU A 194 23.30 23.02 17.03
N ASP A 195 23.86 23.11 15.82
CA ASP A 195 24.63 22.04 15.15
C ASP A 195 23.97 20.67 15.20
N PHE A 196 22.66 20.61 14.97
CA PHE A 196 21.93 19.35 14.92
C PHE A 196 22.53 18.40 13.87
N ARG A 197 22.80 17.15 14.29
CA ARG A 197 23.32 16.10 13.43
C ARG A 197 22.54 14.81 13.62
N ASN A 198 22.12 14.22 12.51
CA ASN A 198 21.58 12.86 12.51
C ASN A 198 22.67 11.91 11.97
N TYR A 199 23.13 11.02 12.81
CA TYR A 199 24.22 10.08 12.46
C TYR A 199 23.74 8.88 11.63
N GLY A 200 22.42 8.74 11.44
CA GLY A 200 21.86 7.65 10.62
C GLY A 200 22.03 6.24 11.15
N VAL A 201 22.89 6.04 12.15
CA VAL A 201 23.30 4.75 12.70
C VAL A 201 22.82 4.62 14.15
N GLY A 202 21.53 4.87 14.37
CA GLY A 202 20.92 4.68 15.68
C GLY A 202 21.11 5.83 16.67
N GLY A 203 21.43 7.05 16.19
CA GLY A 203 21.58 8.19 17.09
C GLY A 203 21.57 9.58 16.43
N ILE A 204 21.36 10.58 17.26
CA ILE A 204 21.33 12.01 16.92
C ILE A 204 22.19 12.79 17.92
N GLY A 205 22.64 13.96 17.53
CA GLY A 205 23.41 14.85 18.41
C GLY A 205 23.20 16.33 18.05
N GLY A 206 23.61 17.19 18.94
CA GLY A 206 23.59 18.63 18.77
C GLY A 206 24.22 19.34 19.95
N ILE A 207 24.25 20.68 19.90
CA ILE A 207 24.75 21.51 20.98
C ILE A 207 23.56 22.23 21.62
N ILE A 208 23.40 22.12 22.93
CA ILE A 208 22.35 22.79 23.69
C ILE A 208 22.99 23.51 24.87
N ARG A 209 22.82 24.82 24.95
CA ARG A 209 23.45 25.71 25.96
C ARG A 209 24.99 25.59 26.00
N GLY A 210 25.62 25.26 24.89
CA GLY A 210 27.05 25.09 24.77
C GLY A 210 27.56 23.67 25.09
N ASP A 211 26.72 22.78 25.61
CA ASP A 211 27.07 21.38 25.89
C ASP A 211 26.75 20.48 24.70
N PRO A 212 27.66 19.58 24.29
CA PRO A 212 27.38 18.55 23.29
C PRO A 212 26.44 17.49 23.89
N VAL A 213 25.36 17.23 23.18
CA VAL A 213 24.32 16.27 23.55
C VAL A 213 24.23 15.16 22.53
N LEU A 214 24.19 13.92 23.00
CA LEU A 214 23.99 12.75 22.17
C LEU A 214 22.77 11.95 22.66
N LEU A 215 21.92 11.51 21.73
CA LEU A 215 20.82 10.60 22.00
C LEU A 215 20.89 9.43 21.01
N GLY A 216 20.75 8.21 21.50
CA GLY A 216 20.82 7.05 20.60
C GLY A 216 20.62 5.69 21.26
N THR A 217 20.86 4.64 20.48
CA THR A 217 20.88 3.26 20.95
C THR A 217 22.13 2.99 21.80
N LEU A 218 22.15 1.86 22.49
CA LEU A 218 23.34 1.45 23.23
C LEU A 218 24.58 1.33 22.33
N ASP A 219 24.41 0.69 21.16
CA ASP A 219 25.52 0.50 20.21
C ASP A 219 26.07 1.85 19.74
N PHE A 220 25.18 2.80 19.42
CA PHE A 220 25.58 4.16 19.05
C PHE A 220 26.37 4.87 20.16
N MET A 221 25.95 4.75 21.43
CA MET A 221 26.66 5.36 22.54
C MET A 221 28.06 4.77 22.72
N GLN A 222 28.20 3.45 22.54
CA GLN A 222 29.49 2.78 22.59
C GLN A 222 30.42 3.23 21.45
N ASP A 223 29.87 3.36 20.25
CA ASP A 223 30.62 3.84 19.06
C ASP A 223 31.09 5.31 19.25
N MET A 224 30.29 6.12 19.96
CA MET A 224 30.67 7.51 20.31
C MET A 224 31.57 7.61 21.54
N GLY A 225 31.98 6.48 22.14
CA GLY A 225 32.88 6.44 23.27
C GLY A 225 32.23 6.81 24.62
N VAL A 226 30.90 6.82 24.72
CA VAL A 226 30.17 7.07 25.96
C VAL A 226 30.22 5.81 26.83
N SER A 227 30.72 5.93 28.06
CA SER A 227 30.77 4.81 29.02
C SER A 227 29.35 4.53 29.57
N VAL A 228 28.84 3.34 29.29
CA VAL A 228 27.57 2.87 29.82
C VAL A 228 27.80 1.84 30.91
N PRO A 229 27.41 2.11 32.18
CA PRO A 229 27.66 1.20 33.30
C PRO A 229 27.01 -0.18 33.11
N ASP A 230 27.67 -1.23 33.58
CA ASP A 230 27.12 -2.58 33.59
C ASP A 230 25.80 -2.65 34.37
N GLY A 231 24.84 -3.41 33.85
CA GLY A 231 23.50 -3.52 34.45
C GLY A 231 22.51 -2.40 34.06
N THR A 232 22.89 -1.46 33.18
CA THR A 232 22.00 -0.45 32.63
C THR A 232 21.49 -0.79 31.22
N MET A 233 21.85 -1.96 30.71
CA MET A 233 21.44 -2.44 29.38
C MET A 233 19.94 -2.73 29.38
N VAL A 234 19.18 -1.90 28.69
CA VAL A 234 17.73 -2.04 28.50
C VAL A 234 17.44 -2.24 27.03
N ASN A 235 16.73 -3.30 26.70
CA ASN A 235 16.21 -3.47 25.35
C ASN A 235 15.18 -2.40 25.05
N GLN A 236 15.25 -1.77 23.89
CA GLN A 236 14.37 -0.69 23.46
C GLN A 236 14.44 0.56 24.38
N ALA A 237 15.62 1.07 24.56
CA ALA A 237 15.85 2.32 25.29
C ALA A 237 16.66 3.32 24.46
N VAL A 238 16.35 4.59 24.65
CA VAL A 238 17.18 5.71 24.21
C VAL A 238 18.11 6.09 25.35
N TYR A 239 19.39 6.09 25.05
CA TYR A 239 20.44 6.54 25.95
C TYR A 239 20.72 8.02 25.65
N ALA A 240 20.91 8.81 26.68
CA ALA A 240 21.23 10.22 26.59
C ALA A 240 22.55 10.50 27.27
N ALA A 241 23.45 11.18 26.57
CA ALA A 241 24.70 11.69 27.13
C ALA A 241 24.81 13.19 26.90
N ILE A 242 25.32 13.88 27.89
CA ILE A 242 25.64 15.31 27.86
C ILE A 242 27.11 15.45 28.23
N ASP A 243 27.85 16.16 27.39
CA ASP A 243 29.29 16.38 27.58
C ASP A 243 30.10 15.05 27.71
N GLY A 244 29.67 14.02 26.96
CA GLY A 244 30.27 12.69 26.95
C GLY A 244 29.90 11.79 28.13
N GLU A 245 29.14 12.27 29.10
CA GLU A 245 28.70 11.50 30.26
C GLU A 245 27.25 11.01 30.12
N LEU A 246 26.99 9.74 30.41
CA LEU A 246 25.64 9.17 30.44
C LEU A 246 24.78 9.88 31.48
N CYS A 247 23.69 10.55 31.08
CA CYS A 247 22.80 11.27 31.97
C CYS A 247 21.41 10.65 32.10
N ALA A 248 20.93 9.91 31.11
CA ALA A 248 19.67 9.19 31.22
C ALA A 248 19.58 7.94 30.34
N VAL A 249 18.73 7.02 30.77
CA VAL A 249 18.27 5.88 29.98
C VAL A 249 16.74 5.89 29.97
N VAL A 250 16.15 6.11 28.81
CA VAL A 250 14.72 6.25 28.58
C VAL A 250 14.20 4.98 27.92
N ALA A 251 13.53 4.13 28.69
CA ALA A 251 12.93 2.90 28.18
C ALA A 251 11.66 3.22 27.38
N ILE A 252 11.58 2.72 26.16
CA ILE A 252 10.48 2.95 25.24
C ILE A 252 9.80 1.64 24.89
N SER A 253 8.48 1.66 24.90
CA SER A 253 7.66 0.52 24.49
C SER A 253 7.00 0.79 23.14
N TYR A 254 7.28 -0.06 22.17
CA TYR A 254 6.64 -0.06 20.86
C TYR A 254 5.58 -1.16 20.81
N ALA A 255 4.30 -0.82 20.76
CA ALA A 255 3.22 -1.79 20.67
C ALA A 255 2.97 -2.15 19.20
N LYS A 256 3.14 -3.44 18.86
CA LYS A 256 2.88 -3.96 17.51
C LYS A 256 1.37 -4.00 17.24
N MET A 257 0.90 -3.19 16.30
CA MET A 257 -0.47 -3.25 15.82
C MET A 257 -0.64 -4.38 14.80
N ARG A 258 -1.79 -5.09 14.87
CA ARG A 258 -2.09 -6.17 13.91
C ARG A 258 -2.22 -5.65 12.49
N SER A 259 -2.83 -4.49 12.30
CA SER A 259 -2.99 -3.83 11.00
C SER A 259 -1.63 -3.46 10.39
N SER A 260 -0.73 -2.80 11.13
CA SER A 260 0.62 -2.49 10.65
C SER A 260 1.40 -3.75 10.27
N ALA A 261 1.32 -4.80 11.09
CA ALA A 261 1.98 -6.08 10.80
C ALA A 261 1.42 -6.74 9.53
N ALA A 262 0.09 -6.80 9.37
CA ALA A 262 -0.54 -7.37 8.19
C ALA A 262 -0.22 -6.59 6.92
N GLY A 263 -0.23 -5.26 7.00
CA GLY A 263 0.17 -4.38 5.90
C GLY A 263 1.61 -4.61 5.49
N LEU A 264 2.55 -4.62 6.44
CA LEU A 264 3.97 -4.83 6.17
C LEU A 264 4.25 -6.20 5.55
N VAL A 265 3.64 -7.27 6.09
CA VAL A 265 3.76 -8.63 5.53
C VAL A 265 3.25 -8.68 4.09
N SER A 266 2.08 -8.09 3.81
CA SER A 266 1.51 -8.02 2.46
C SER A 266 2.41 -7.22 1.50
N LEU A 267 2.98 -6.12 1.97
CA LEU A 267 3.86 -5.26 1.19
C LEU A 267 5.15 -6.00 0.81
N ILE A 268 5.79 -6.65 1.78
CA ILE A 268 7.01 -7.44 1.56
C ILE A 268 6.74 -8.68 0.69
N ALA A 269 5.58 -9.32 0.81
CA ALA A 269 5.21 -10.45 -0.03
C ALA A 269 5.06 -10.07 -1.50
N SER A 270 4.66 -8.85 -1.80
CA SER A 270 4.47 -8.39 -3.18
C SER A 270 5.80 -8.15 -3.88
N LYS A 271 6.09 -8.91 -4.96
CA LYS A 271 7.31 -8.72 -5.78
C LYS A 271 7.32 -7.42 -6.60
N ARG A 272 6.19 -6.73 -6.68
CA ARG A 272 6.03 -5.48 -7.44
C ARG A 272 6.31 -4.24 -6.61
N LEU A 273 6.24 -4.37 -5.30
CA LEU A 273 6.35 -3.25 -4.37
C LEU A 273 7.71 -3.28 -3.67
N THR A 274 8.26 -2.10 -3.46
CA THR A 274 9.51 -1.92 -2.71
C THR A 274 9.21 -1.03 -1.51
N PRO A 275 9.20 -1.58 -0.28
CA PRO A 275 9.09 -0.77 0.93
C PRO A 275 10.33 0.10 1.10
N LEU A 276 10.14 1.40 1.28
CA LEU A 276 11.19 2.38 1.47
C LEU A 276 11.03 3.02 2.85
N MET A 277 11.99 2.85 3.73
CA MET A 277 11.92 3.39 5.08
C MET A 277 12.36 4.86 5.11
N LEU A 278 11.40 5.75 5.35
CA LEU A 278 11.62 7.18 5.57
C LEU A 278 11.41 7.55 7.06
N THR A 279 11.81 6.66 7.94
CA THR A 279 11.71 6.90 9.39
C THR A 279 12.70 7.96 9.85
N ARG A 280 12.25 8.81 10.77
CA ARG A 280 13.09 9.74 11.55
C ARG A 280 13.41 9.20 12.92
N ASP A 281 12.77 8.12 13.34
CA ASP A 281 13.06 7.43 14.58
C ASP A 281 14.28 6.53 14.40
N PHE A 282 15.40 6.92 14.98
CA PHE A 282 16.67 6.19 14.90
C PHE A 282 16.61 4.82 15.57
N MET A 283 15.61 4.54 16.40
CA MET A 283 15.37 3.22 16.99
C MET A 283 14.80 2.21 15.97
N LEU A 284 14.19 2.67 14.88
CA LEU A 284 13.58 1.81 13.88
C LEU A 284 14.60 1.27 12.86
N THR A 285 15.58 0.54 13.38
CA THR A 285 16.61 -0.12 12.58
C THR A 285 16.08 -1.35 11.84
N GLU A 286 16.82 -1.84 10.86
CA GLU A 286 16.49 -3.06 10.11
C GLU A 286 16.32 -4.28 11.03
N SER A 287 17.23 -4.46 11.97
CA SER A 287 17.21 -5.56 12.95
C SER A 287 16.01 -5.45 13.89
N PHE A 288 15.71 -4.25 14.38
CA PHE A 288 14.55 -4.01 15.24
C PHE A 288 13.24 -4.35 14.53
N LEU A 289 13.02 -3.83 13.32
CA LEU A 289 11.79 -4.07 12.54
C LEU A 289 11.65 -5.55 12.18
N GLY A 290 12.73 -6.19 11.77
CA GLY A 290 12.77 -7.63 11.47
C GLY A 290 12.32 -8.49 12.64
N SER A 291 12.85 -8.21 13.83
CA SER A 291 12.50 -8.90 15.08
C SER A 291 11.06 -8.58 15.52
N LYS A 292 10.71 -7.29 15.56
CA LYS A 292 9.41 -6.83 16.07
C LYS A 292 8.22 -7.33 15.26
N PHE A 293 8.32 -7.27 13.93
CA PHE A 293 7.27 -7.70 13.02
C PHE A 293 7.42 -9.16 12.56
N SER A 294 8.53 -9.83 12.88
CA SER A 294 8.86 -11.18 12.42
C SER A 294 8.87 -11.29 10.90
N VAL A 295 9.47 -10.31 10.23
CA VAL A 295 9.55 -10.21 8.76
C VAL A 295 11.00 -10.23 8.27
N LYS A 296 11.18 -10.67 7.01
CA LYS A 296 12.47 -10.60 6.33
C LYS A 296 12.67 -9.22 5.73
N THR A 297 13.53 -8.42 6.32
CA THR A 297 13.78 -7.01 5.95
C THR A 297 14.59 -6.83 4.67
N ARG A 298 15.24 -7.88 4.16
CA ARG A 298 16.09 -7.85 2.94
C ARG A 298 15.45 -7.18 1.72
N ARG A 299 14.11 -7.10 1.67
CA ARG A 299 13.36 -6.45 0.57
C ARG A 299 12.95 -5.02 0.88
N MET A 300 13.21 -4.56 2.08
CA MET A 300 13.02 -3.19 2.49
C MET A 300 14.29 -2.39 2.17
N VAL A 301 14.13 -1.14 1.79
CA VAL A 301 15.25 -0.25 1.51
C VAL A 301 15.35 0.74 2.66
N PHE A 302 16.54 0.84 3.23
CA PHE A 302 16.90 1.79 4.29
C PHE A 302 17.91 2.77 3.69
N PRO A 303 17.47 3.91 3.15
CA PRO A 303 18.37 4.90 2.57
C PRO A 303 19.22 5.57 3.66
N ASP A 304 20.32 6.16 3.23
CA ASP A 304 21.11 7.06 4.08
C ASP A 304 20.31 8.31 4.47
N GLN A 305 20.83 9.07 5.45
CA GLN A 305 20.09 10.19 6.01
C GLN A 305 19.82 11.30 4.99
N GLU A 306 20.81 11.65 4.16
CA GLU A 306 20.68 12.69 3.13
C GLU A 306 19.55 12.33 2.14
N THR A 307 19.53 11.10 1.69
CA THR A 307 18.48 10.57 0.81
C THR A 307 17.11 10.55 1.50
N ARG A 308 17.04 10.21 2.81
CA ARG A 308 15.78 10.25 3.56
C ARG A 308 15.22 11.66 3.65
N ASP A 309 16.04 12.63 3.94
CA ASP A 309 15.63 14.03 4.09
C ASP A 309 15.17 14.60 2.74
N ALA A 310 15.92 14.34 1.67
CA ALA A 310 15.52 14.73 0.32
C ALA A 310 14.18 14.09 -0.11
N LEU A 311 13.99 12.80 0.13
CA LEU A 311 12.75 12.09 -0.19
C LEU A 311 11.60 12.53 0.71
N SER A 312 11.85 12.81 1.98
CA SER A 312 10.84 13.32 2.91
C SER A 312 10.32 14.69 2.47
N ALA A 313 11.19 15.57 2.00
CA ALA A 313 10.82 16.88 1.46
C ALA A 313 9.93 16.75 0.21
N VAL A 314 10.32 15.91 -0.75
CA VAL A 314 9.54 15.64 -1.99
C VAL A 314 8.18 15.00 -1.70
N THR A 315 8.08 14.20 -0.64
CA THR A 315 6.85 13.47 -0.30
C THR A 315 5.95 14.22 0.69
N ALA A 316 6.35 15.40 1.16
CA ALA A 316 5.61 16.15 2.17
C ALA A 316 4.30 16.74 1.64
N ASP A 317 4.30 17.23 0.41
CA ASP A 317 3.14 17.86 -0.24
C ASP A 317 3.04 17.42 -1.71
N PRO A 318 2.50 16.23 -1.97
CA PRO A 318 2.37 15.74 -3.33
C PRO A 318 1.18 16.37 -4.04
N GLU A 319 1.42 17.16 -5.04
CA GLU A 319 0.40 17.48 -6.05
C GLU A 319 0.10 16.22 -6.87
N ALA A 320 -1.04 15.58 -6.58
CA ALA A 320 -1.22 14.25 -7.11
C ALA A 320 -2.69 13.83 -7.21
N ASP A 321 -3.04 13.10 -8.29
CA ASP A 321 -4.37 12.51 -8.43
C ASP A 321 -4.67 11.54 -7.28
N VAL A 322 -5.86 11.60 -6.71
CA VAL A 322 -6.33 10.65 -5.70
C VAL A 322 -6.62 9.31 -6.35
N LEU A 323 -5.93 8.27 -5.93
CA LEU A 323 -6.07 6.91 -6.46
C LEU A 323 -6.96 6.01 -5.59
N ALA A 324 -6.97 6.28 -4.30
CA ALA A 324 -7.82 5.61 -3.33
C ALA A 324 -7.99 6.48 -2.09
N MET A 325 -9.05 6.23 -1.33
CA MET A 325 -9.30 6.88 -0.06
C MET A 325 -9.38 5.84 1.04
N THR A 326 -8.89 6.18 2.23
CA THR A 326 -8.98 5.34 3.41
C THR A 326 -9.51 6.16 4.58
N THR A 327 -10.39 5.57 5.38
CA THR A 327 -10.91 6.19 6.62
C THR A 327 -9.99 5.92 7.81
N ARG A 328 -9.02 5.01 7.66
CA ARG A 328 -8.06 4.61 8.68
C ARG A 328 -6.66 4.97 8.23
N GLN A 329 -5.89 5.54 9.14
CA GLN A 329 -4.48 5.85 8.92
C GLN A 329 -3.57 4.64 9.21
N ASP A 330 -4.01 3.42 8.83
CA ASP A 330 -3.22 2.23 9.05
C ASP A 330 -2.57 1.72 7.75
N LEU A 331 -1.43 1.05 7.91
CA LEU A 331 -0.68 0.51 6.77
C LEU A 331 -1.48 -0.57 6.02
N ALA A 332 -2.32 -1.34 6.71
CA ALA A 332 -3.10 -2.40 6.07
C ALA A 332 -4.09 -1.83 5.05
N SER A 333 -4.80 -0.76 5.40
CA SER A 333 -5.76 -0.10 4.51
C SER A 333 -5.11 0.35 3.21
N THR A 334 -3.95 1.01 3.31
CA THR A 334 -3.15 1.46 2.16
C THR A 334 -2.66 0.29 1.31
N VAL A 335 -2.04 -0.70 1.95
CA VAL A 335 -1.44 -1.84 1.24
C VAL A 335 -2.50 -2.72 0.59
N TYR A 336 -3.68 -2.87 1.19
CA TYR A 336 -4.77 -3.62 0.57
C TYR A 336 -5.34 -2.93 -0.67
N CYS A 337 -5.39 -1.60 -0.72
CA CYS A 337 -5.71 -0.89 -1.97
C CYS A 337 -4.72 -1.24 -3.08
N ILE A 338 -3.42 -1.19 -2.79
CA ILE A 338 -2.36 -1.42 -3.76
C ILE A 338 -2.32 -2.89 -4.22
N THR A 339 -2.30 -3.83 -3.28
CA THR A 339 -2.22 -5.27 -3.59
C THR A 339 -3.51 -5.79 -4.18
N GLY A 340 -4.66 -5.31 -3.69
CA GLY A 340 -5.99 -5.63 -4.19
C GLY A 340 -6.21 -5.14 -5.62
N SER A 341 -5.73 -3.95 -5.98
CA SER A 341 -5.74 -3.46 -7.36
C SER A 341 -5.02 -4.40 -8.31
N GLY A 342 -3.85 -4.88 -7.91
CA GLY A 342 -3.09 -5.84 -8.70
C GLY A 342 -3.81 -7.17 -8.87
N ALA A 343 -4.45 -7.68 -7.82
CA ALA A 343 -5.23 -8.91 -7.86
C ALA A 343 -6.48 -8.75 -8.74
N LEU A 344 -7.21 -7.64 -8.58
CA LEU A 344 -8.39 -7.35 -9.41
C LEU A 344 -8.05 -7.28 -10.89
N ARG A 345 -7.01 -6.50 -11.24
CA ARG A 345 -6.58 -6.40 -12.64
C ARG A 345 -6.25 -7.76 -13.24
N SER A 346 -5.48 -8.59 -12.52
CA SER A 346 -5.11 -9.93 -12.99
C SER A 346 -6.33 -10.84 -13.14
N ALA A 347 -7.27 -10.79 -12.20
CA ALA A 347 -8.50 -11.56 -12.25
C ALA A 347 -9.41 -11.12 -13.43
N CYS A 348 -9.57 -9.83 -13.66
CA CYS A 348 -10.35 -9.30 -14.77
C CYS A 348 -9.73 -9.65 -16.12
N LEU A 349 -8.41 -9.55 -16.27
CA LEU A 349 -7.73 -9.93 -17.51
C LEU A 349 -7.87 -11.42 -17.80
N LEU A 350 -7.68 -12.27 -16.78
CA LEU A 350 -7.85 -13.72 -16.92
C LEU A 350 -9.30 -14.08 -17.25
N GLY A 351 -10.26 -13.50 -16.53
CA GLY A 351 -11.67 -13.71 -16.78
C GLY A 351 -12.09 -13.30 -18.19
N ASN A 352 -11.62 -12.14 -18.66
CA ASN A 352 -11.85 -11.69 -20.04
C ASN A 352 -11.21 -12.66 -21.06
N ALA A 353 -10.00 -13.13 -20.81
CA ALA A 353 -9.34 -14.08 -21.70
C ALA A 353 -10.14 -15.40 -21.79
N ILE A 354 -10.57 -15.94 -20.65
CA ILE A 354 -11.34 -17.18 -20.59
C ILE A 354 -12.65 -17.04 -21.38
N HIS A 355 -13.44 -15.99 -21.16
CA HIS A 355 -14.73 -15.86 -21.84
C HIS A 355 -14.57 -15.56 -23.33
N ILE A 356 -13.56 -14.78 -23.75
CA ILE A 356 -13.30 -14.51 -25.18
C ILE A 356 -12.86 -15.82 -25.89
N VAL A 357 -11.95 -16.57 -25.28
CA VAL A 357 -11.52 -17.87 -25.84
C VAL A 357 -12.71 -18.82 -25.94
N GLY A 358 -13.50 -18.91 -24.87
CA GLY A 358 -14.73 -19.71 -24.89
C GLY A 358 -15.68 -19.27 -26.00
N GLY A 359 -16.00 -18.00 -26.07
CA GLY A 359 -16.92 -17.50 -27.10
C GLY A 359 -16.43 -17.70 -28.52
N VAL A 360 -15.13 -17.45 -28.76
CA VAL A 360 -14.52 -17.70 -30.09
C VAL A 360 -14.58 -19.21 -30.48
N LEU A 361 -14.24 -20.10 -29.56
CA LEU A 361 -14.37 -21.54 -29.77
C LEU A 361 -15.82 -21.96 -30.05
N GLY A 362 -16.76 -21.37 -29.29
CA GLY A 362 -18.17 -21.58 -29.54
C GLY A 362 -18.61 -21.15 -30.91
N LEU A 363 -18.19 -19.98 -31.38
CA LEU A 363 -18.50 -19.50 -32.74
C LEU A 363 -17.88 -20.37 -33.81
N LEU A 364 -16.65 -20.89 -33.60
CA LEU A 364 -16.03 -21.83 -34.53
C LEU A 364 -16.78 -23.16 -34.60
N ILE A 365 -17.26 -23.68 -33.48
CA ILE A 365 -18.11 -24.88 -33.44
C ILE A 365 -19.43 -24.60 -34.20
N MET A 366 -20.04 -23.44 -33.97
CA MET A 366 -21.26 -23.04 -34.67
C MET A 366 -21.07 -22.87 -36.16
N LEU A 367 -19.92 -22.34 -36.61
CA LEU A 367 -19.56 -22.29 -38.03
C LEU A 367 -19.46 -23.69 -38.63
N ALA A 368 -18.82 -24.62 -37.96
CA ALA A 368 -18.74 -26.02 -38.43
C ALA A 368 -20.12 -26.69 -38.49
N VAL A 369 -20.97 -26.50 -37.48
CA VAL A 369 -22.35 -27.03 -37.46
C VAL A 369 -23.20 -26.39 -38.58
N ALA A 370 -23.06 -25.11 -38.84
CA ALA A 370 -23.74 -24.39 -39.93
C ALA A 370 -23.31 -24.94 -41.31
N TYR A 371 -22.03 -25.21 -41.49
CA TYR A 371 -21.51 -25.76 -42.76
C TYR A 371 -21.95 -27.20 -42.98
N LEU A 372 -21.88 -28.05 -41.93
CA LEU A 372 -22.22 -29.48 -42.03
C LEU A 372 -23.73 -29.78 -41.98
N GLY A 373 -24.56 -28.81 -41.64
CA GLY A 373 -26.01 -29.00 -41.48
C GLY A 373 -26.40 -29.88 -40.27
N SER A 374 -25.54 -30.00 -39.26
CA SER A 374 -25.70 -30.98 -38.17
C SER A 374 -26.61 -30.43 -37.04
N ALA A 375 -27.88 -30.18 -37.35
CA ALA A 375 -28.86 -29.65 -36.39
C ALA A 375 -29.02 -30.50 -35.11
N GLN A 376 -28.69 -31.80 -35.16
CA GLN A 376 -28.77 -32.72 -34.03
C GLN A 376 -27.85 -32.37 -32.87
N LEU A 377 -26.81 -31.56 -33.11
CA LEU A 377 -25.89 -31.09 -32.09
C LEU A 377 -26.44 -29.88 -31.33
N LEU A 378 -27.46 -29.19 -31.83
CA LEU A 378 -28.05 -27.97 -31.26
C LEU A 378 -29.08 -28.30 -30.18
N THR A 379 -28.77 -29.22 -29.27
CA THR A 379 -29.64 -29.57 -28.16
C THR A 379 -29.41 -28.61 -26.97
N PRO A 380 -30.46 -28.32 -26.17
CA PRO A 380 -30.31 -27.50 -24.93
C PRO A 380 -29.26 -28.08 -23.97
N ILE A 381 -29.14 -29.40 -23.90
CA ILE A 381 -28.14 -30.08 -23.05
C ILE A 381 -26.73 -29.75 -23.49
N ASN A 382 -26.45 -29.82 -24.79
CA ASN A 382 -25.11 -29.52 -25.33
C ASN A 382 -24.73 -28.04 -25.09
N ILE A 383 -25.68 -27.11 -25.24
CA ILE A 383 -25.50 -25.70 -24.95
C ILE A 383 -25.22 -25.51 -23.46
N LEU A 384 -26.01 -26.15 -22.58
CA LEU A 384 -25.81 -26.08 -21.14
C LEU A 384 -24.44 -26.63 -20.72
N LEU A 385 -24.03 -27.78 -21.24
CA LEU A 385 -22.71 -28.36 -20.98
C LEU A 385 -21.59 -27.42 -21.44
N TYR A 386 -21.76 -26.82 -22.61
CA TYR A 386 -20.81 -25.82 -23.09
C TYR A 386 -20.69 -24.63 -22.12
N GLN A 387 -21.81 -24.10 -21.67
CA GLN A 387 -21.84 -23.00 -20.69
C GLN A 387 -21.17 -23.36 -19.37
N LEU A 388 -21.39 -24.60 -18.90
CA LEU A 388 -20.77 -25.08 -17.65
C LEU A 388 -19.26 -25.26 -17.74
N VAL A 389 -18.73 -25.65 -18.91
CA VAL A 389 -17.27 -25.76 -19.12
C VAL A 389 -16.57 -24.40 -18.99
N TRP A 390 -17.23 -23.33 -19.42
CA TRP A 390 -16.65 -21.98 -19.43
C TRP A 390 -17.07 -21.11 -18.24
N MET A 391 -17.81 -21.61 -17.29
CA MET A 391 -18.22 -20.90 -16.07
C MET A 391 -17.16 -20.99 -14.96
#